data_697ff2b34562eb33f417ce14e9212b5e
#
_entry.id   697ff2b34562eb33f417ce14e9212b5e
#
_cell.length_a   1.000
_cell.length_b   1.000
_cell.length_c   1.000
_cell.angle_alpha   90.00
_cell.angle_beta   90.00
_cell.angle_gamma   90.00
#
_symmetry.space_group_name_H-M   'P 1'
#
loop_
_entity.id
_entity.type
_entity.pdbx_description
1 polymer ?
#
loop_
_entity_poly.entity_id
_entity_poly.type
_entity_poly.pdbx_seq_one_letter_code
_entity_poly.pdbx_strand_id
1 'polypeptide(L)'
;MNQWKHSDNRKPLILDGARQVGKTWILQEFGKSEFSSVAYFNCDRNTQLEEIFKKNFEKDIVLRNLEALAGKPVTGDTLIIFDEIQETPVVLTALKYFQEQLPELYIACAGSLLGLSLHSGTGFPVGKVDILKIFPMDFAEFVLAVKGDNFYDILTKDPLDKLETFHETFVELLRQYYFVGGMPEAVQAFANGKSIADIRTIQNAILYSYNKDISKHAETKDIQRIHQVWNSIPQQLAKENKKFVYGAIRTGARAKEFESAIQWLLDAGIVYKVNRIRKAGIPLKFYEDAEAFKLFFLDCGLMGAFSDTPPEDILIGSKIFEEYKGAFTELFVLQQFKAALDSTPFYFSADDSKQELDFILQMNGKLVPIEVKAEENLRAKSLRQFVLEHEGIKGIRISMSKYREQDWMTNIPLYAAGRFDY
;
A
#
# COMPACT_ATOMS: atom_id res chain seq x y z
N MET A 1 4.28 -13.46 -7.97
CA MET A 1 3.47 -14.25 -8.92
C MET A 1 4.22 -15.47 -9.44
N ASN A 2 5.51 -15.40 -9.82
CA ASN A 2 6.30 -16.57 -10.27
C ASN A 2 6.38 -17.68 -9.22
N GLN A 3 6.56 -17.35 -7.93
CA GLN A 3 6.51 -18.33 -6.85
C GLN A 3 5.13 -19.02 -6.77
N TRP A 4 4.05 -18.26 -6.95
CA TRP A 4 2.70 -18.80 -7.00
C TRP A 4 2.52 -19.76 -8.19
N LYS A 5 2.97 -19.39 -9.39
CA LYS A 5 2.88 -20.23 -10.60
C LYS A 5 3.51 -21.61 -10.39
N HIS A 6 4.66 -21.68 -9.68
CA HIS A 6 5.44 -22.90 -9.46
C HIS A 6 5.16 -23.60 -8.12
N SER A 7 4.15 -23.18 -7.38
CA SER A 7 3.79 -23.80 -6.09
C SER A 7 2.98 -25.08 -6.32
N ASP A 8 3.38 -26.16 -5.64
CA ASP A 8 2.67 -27.46 -5.69
C ASP A 8 1.25 -27.39 -5.08
N ASN A 9 1.05 -26.49 -4.12
CA ASN A 9 -0.22 -26.28 -3.42
C ASN A 9 -0.93 -25.00 -3.87
N ARG A 10 -0.73 -24.58 -5.12
CA ARG A 10 -1.31 -23.39 -5.71
C ARG A 10 -2.83 -23.37 -5.60
N LYS A 11 -3.37 -22.24 -5.20
CA LYS A 11 -4.81 -21.93 -5.24
C LYS A 11 -5.07 -20.80 -6.23
N PRO A 12 -6.34 -20.57 -6.65
CA PRO A 12 -6.65 -19.35 -7.40
C PRO A 12 -6.08 -18.13 -6.71
N LEU A 13 -5.36 -17.30 -7.47
CA LEU A 13 -4.70 -16.09 -6.94
C LEU A 13 -5.65 -14.90 -6.99
N ILE A 14 -5.71 -14.12 -5.93
CA ILE A 14 -6.42 -12.84 -5.91
C ILE A 14 -5.38 -11.73 -5.70
N LEU A 15 -5.31 -10.79 -6.64
CA LEU A 15 -4.61 -9.53 -6.43
C LEU A 15 -5.54 -8.55 -5.69
N ASP A 16 -5.21 -8.26 -4.44
CA ASP A 16 -5.92 -7.33 -3.57
C ASP A 16 -5.15 -6.01 -3.43
N GLY A 17 -5.85 -4.89 -3.47
CA GLY A 17 -5.25 -3.56 -3.32
C GLY A 17 -6.20 -2.47 -3.79
N ALA A 18 -5.87 -1.22 -3.50
CA ALA A 18 -6.66 -0.06 -3.87
C ALA A 18 -6.94 0.00 -5.38
N ARG A 19 -7.95 0.77 -5.75
CA ARG A 19 -8.21 1.04 -7.16
C ARG A 19 -7.03 1.79 -7.80
N GLN A 20 -6.75 1.47 -9.08
CA GLN A 20 -5.72 2.13 -9.91
C GLN A 20 -4.25 1.89 -9.49
N VAL A 21 -3.97 0.88 -8.65
CA VAL A 21 -2.59 0.43 -8.35
C VAL A 21 -2.00 -0.54 -9.38
N GLY A 22 -2.66 -0.74 -10.54
CA GLY A 22 -2.11 -1.51 -11.66
C GLY A 22 -2.42 -3.01 -11.67
N LYS A 23 -3.34 -3.53 -10.85
CA LYS A 23 -3.66 -4.97 -10.76
C LYS A 23 -3.95 -5.64 -12.10
N THR A 24 -4.86 -5.06 -12.89
CA THR A 24 -5.24 -5.56 -14.23
C THR A 24 -4.03 -5.65 -15.15
N TRP A 25 -3.22 -4.59 -15.17
CA TRP A 25 -2.02 -4.52 -16.01
C TRP A 25 -1.00 -5.61 -15.62
N ILE A 26 -0.73 -5.75 -14.32
CA ILE A 26 0.19 -6.77 -13.79
C ILE A 26 -0.27 -8.19 -14.20
N LEU A 27 -1.57 -8.50 -14.08
CA LEU A 27 -2.09 -9.81 -14.48
C LEU A 27 -1.95 -10.06 -15.97
N GLN A 28 -2.24 -9.05 -16.80
CA GLN A 28 -2.14 -9.19 -18.26
C GLN A 28 -0.67 -9.35 -18.70
N GLU A 29 0.25 -8.58 -18.14
CA GLU A 29 1.69 -8.69 -18.46
C GLU A 29 2.27 -10.02 -17.97
N PHE A 30 1.91 -10.45 -16.76
CA PHE A 30 2.28 -11.76 -16.25
C PHE A 30 1.74 -12.89 -17.15
N GLY A 31 0.50 -12.76 -17.61
CA GLY A 31 -0.09 -13.72 -18.54
C GLY A 31 0.65 -13.78 -19.87
N LYS A 32 1.03 -12.63 -20.45
CA LYS A 32 1.77 -12.56 -21.71
C LYS A 32 3.19 -13.11 -21.61
N SER A 33 3.87 -12.85 -20.48
CA SER A 33 5.28 -13.24 -20.30
C SER A 33 5.45 -14.70 -19.88
N GLU A 34 4.49 -15.27 -19.16
CA GLU A 34 4.66 -16.53 -18.45
C GLU A 34 3.77 -17.67 -18.98
N PHE A 35 2.79 -17.39 -19.84
CA PHE A 35 1.84 -18.36 -20.35
C PHE A 35 1.72 -18.32 -21.87
N SER A 36 1.38 -19.45 -22.48
CA SER A 36 1.15 -19.51 -23.92
C SER A 36 -0.16 -18.83 -24.34
N SER A 37 -1.12 -18.70 -23.44
CA SER A 37 -2.42 -18.09 -23.69
C SER A 37 -3.00 -17.43 -22.44
N VAL A 38 -3.82 -16.39 -22.65
CA VAL A 38 -4.53 -15.68 -21.58
C VAL A 38 -6.01 -15.63 -21.90
N ALA A 39 -6.86 -16.22 -21.08
CA ALA A 39 -8.31 -16.08 -21.16
C ALA A 39 -8.75 -14.98 -20.18
N TYR A 40 -9.06 -13.78 -20.70
CA TYR A 40 -9.41 -12.61 -19.90
C TYR A 40 -10.91 -12.37 -19.88
N PHE A 41 -11.47 -12.21 -18.68
CA PHE A 41 -12.87 -11.92 -18.42
C PHE A 41 -13.01 -10.72 -17.51
N ASN A 42 -13.65 -9.67 -18.01
CA ASN A 42 -14.09 -8.57 -17.17
C ASN A 42 -15.43 -8.91 -16.52
N CYS A 43 -15.50 -8.88 -15.19
CA CYS A 43 -16.70 -9.20 -14.42
C CYS A 43 -17.69 -8.03 -14.30
N ASP A 44 -17.28 -6.78 -14.64
CA ASP A 44 -18.18 -5.63 -14.56
C ASP A 44 -19.32 -5.78 -15.61
N ARG A 45 -20.56 -5.85 -15.10
CA ARG A 45 -21.79 -6.00 -15.90
C ARG A 45 -21.80 -7.17 -16.88
N ASN A 46 -21.06 -8.23 -16.59
CA ASN A 46 -20.97 -9.41 -17.42
C ASN A 46 -22.05 -10.45 -17.06
N THR A 47 -23.24 -10.30 -17.65
CA THR A 47 -24.37 -11.22 -17.41
C THR A 47 -24.11 -12.64 -17.88
N GLN A 48 -23.26 -12.84 -18.90
CA GLN A 48 -22.91 -14.19 -19.38
C GLN A 48 -22.07 -14.94 -18.35
N LEU A 49 -21.07 -14.29 -17.73
CA LEU A 49 -20.32 -14.89 -16.63
C LEU A 49 -21.24 -15.21 -15.44
N GLU A 50 -22.14 -14.30 -15.11
CA GLU A 50 -23.09 -14.53 -14.02
C GLU A 50 -23.96 -15.77 -14.28
N GLU A 51 -24.48 -15.95 -15.50
CA GLU A 51 -25.30 -17.11 -15.89
C GLU A 51 -24.49 -18.43 -15.90
N ILE A 52 -23.22 -18.41 -16.31
CA ILE A 52 -22.35 -19.59 -16.27
C ILE A 52 -22.21 -20.13 -14.84
N PHE A 53 -22.09 -19.26 -13.85
CA PHE A 53 -21.80 -19.64 -12.46
C PHE A 53 -23.05 -19.68 -11.54
N LYS A 54 -24.21 -19.21 -11.97
CA LYS A 54 -25.46 -19.30 -11.19
C LYS A 54 -26.00 -20.71 -11.02
N LYS A 55 -25.73 -21.60 -12.00
CA LYS A 55 -26.12 -22.99 -11.96
C LYS A 55 -25.10 -23.82 -11.18
N ASN A 56 -25.41 -25.10 -10.91
CA ASN A 56 -24.45 -26.01 -10.31
C ASN A 56 -23.14 -26.00 -11.08
N PHE A 57 -22.02 -25.96 -10.34
CA PHE A 57 -20.69 -25.99 -10.93
C PHE A 57 -20.41 -27.38 -11.50
N GLU A 58 -20.70 -27.57 -12.80
CA GLU A 58 -20.32 -28.75 -13.56
C GLU A 58 -19.07 -28.42 -14.38
N LYS A 59 -17.92 -28.96 -13.98
CA LYS A 59 -16.58 -28.52 -14.46
C LYS A 59 -16.49 -28.51 -15.99
N ASP A 60 -17.00 -29.54 -16.69
CA ASP A 60 -16.89 -29.66 -18.16
C ASP A 60 -17.78 -28.62 -18.87
N ILE A 61 -18.94 -28.30 -18.29
CA ILE A 61 -19.86 -27.29 -18.82
C ILE A 61 -19.28 -25.88 -18.59
N VAL A 62 -18.77 -25.62 -17.39
CA VAL A 62 -18.16 -24.33 -17.04
C VAL A 62 -16.96 -24.07 -17.94
N LEU A 63 -16.07 -25.05 -18.09
CA LEU A 63 -14.86 -24.92 -18.92
C LEU A 63 -15.22 -24.63 -20.38
N ARG A 64 -16.11 -25.43 -20.97
CA ARG A 64 -16.57 -25.21 -22.35
C ARG A 64 -17.22 -23.85 -22.57
N ASN A 65 -17.99 -23.36 -21.59
CA ASN A 65 -18.62 -22.03 -21.66
C ASN A 65 -17.56 -20.90 -21.55
N LEU A 66 -16.55 -21.05 -20.70
CA LEU A 66 -15.45 -20.11 -20.62
C LEU A 66 -14.63 -20.08 -21.92
N GLU A 67 -14.35 -21.25 -22.52
CA GLU A 67 -13.70 -21.36 -23.84
C GLU A 67 -14.48 -20.66 -24.93
N ALA A 68 -15.81 -20.89 -24.98
CA ALA A 68 -16.68 -20.22 -25.92
C ALA A 68 -16.69 -18.70 -25.74
N LEU A 69 -16.74 -18.24 -24.50
CA LEU A 69 -16.71 -16.79 -24.16
C LEU A 69 -15.34 -16.15 -24.46
N ALA A 70 -14.25 -16.89 -24.21
CA ALA A 70 -12.89 -16.45 -24.52
C ALA A 70 -12.54 -16.50 -26.02
N GLY A 71 -13.32 -17.26 -26.81
CA GLY A 71 -13.07 -17.53 -28.25
C GLY A 71 -11.84 -18.41 -28.51
N LYS A 72 -11.37 -19.16 -27.51
CA LYS A 72 -10.18 -19.99 -27.58
C LYS A 72 -10.20 -21.10 -26.51
N PRO A 73 -9.47 -22.21 -26.75
CA PRO A 73 -9.38 -23.28 -25.77
C PRO A 73 -8.61 -22.87 -24.53
N VAL A 74 -9.00 -23.45 -23.39
CA VAL A 74 -8.28 -23.36 -22.13
C VAL A 74 -7.44 -24.62 -21.95
N THR A 75 -6.15 -24.48 -21.99
CA THR A 75 -5.17 -25.56 -21.82
C THR A 75 -4.50 -25.48 -20.46
N GLY A 76 -3.70 -26.49 -20.11
CA GLY A 76 -2.87 -26.48 -18.89
C GLY A 76 -1.82 -25.35 -18.82
N ASP A 77 -1.61 -24.60 -19.90
CA ASP A 77 -0.71 -23.43 -19.94
C ASP A 77 -1.47 -22.15 -20.35
N THR A 78 -2.74 -22.07 -19.95
CA THR A 78 -3.57 -20.87 -20.11
C THR A 78 -3.79 -20.20 -18.76
N LEU A 79 -3.49 -18.90 -18.65
CA LEU A 79 -3.89 -18.10 -17.50
C LEU A 79 -5.32 -17.59 -17.69
N ILE A 80 -6.22 -18.00 -16.81
CA ILE A 80 -7.58 -17.45 -16.72
C ILE A 80 -7.55 -16.24 -15.80
N ILE A 81 -7.97 -15.08 -16.30
CA ILE A 81 -8.04 -13.83 -15.53
C ILE A 81 -9.49 -13.41 -15.36
N PHE A 82 -9.94 -13.28 -14.10
CA PHE A 82 -11.19 -12.61 -13.76
C PHE A 82 -10.87 -11.23 -13.17
N ASP A 83 -11.19 -10.18 -13.93
CA ASP A 83 -10.95 -8.80 -13.52
C ASP A 83 -12.22 -8.17 -12.95
N GLU A 84 -12.08 -7.24 -11.98
CA GLU A 84 -13.17 -6.64 -11.20
C GLU A 84 -14.12 -7.71 -10.60
N ILE A 85 -13.52 -8.76 -10.01
CA ILE A 85 -14.25 -9.97 -9.57
C ILE A 85 -15.35 -9.67 -8.53
N GLN A 86 -15.24 -8.57 -7.76
CA GLN A 86 -16.25 -8.15 -6.79
C GLN A 86 -17.58 -7.74 -7.45
N GLU A 87 -17.59 -7.38 -8.73
CA GLU A 87 -18.81 -7.00 -9.44
C GLU A 87 -19.68 -8.23 -9.80
N THR A 88 -19.12 -9.45 -9.74
CA THR A 88 -19.85 -10.70 -9.98
C THR A 88 -19.59 -11.70 -8.84
N PRO A 89 -20.29 -11.59 -7.69
CA PRO A 89 -20.04 -12.39 -6.48
C PRO A 89 -20.11 -13.92 -6.68
N VAL A 90 -20.88 -14.40 -7.67
CA VAL A 90 -20.96 -15.83 -7.97
C VAL A 90 -19.64 -16.38 -8.53
N VAL A 91 -18.85 -15.56 -9.26
CA VAL A 91 -17.52 -15.94 -9.74
C VAL A 91 -16.56 -16.04 -8.56
N LEU A 92 -16.60 -15.10 -7.63
CA LEU A 92 -15.80 -15.15 -6.40
C LEU A 92 -16.08 -16.42 -5.59
N THR A 93 -17.36 -16.78 -5.43
CA THR A 93 -17.76 -18.02 -4.76
C THR A 93 -17.29 -19.25 -5.53
N ALA A 94 -17.27 -19.21 -6.87
CA ALA A 94 -16.87 -20.33 -7.71
C ALA A 94 -15.37 -20.67 -7.62
N LEU A 95 -14.52 -19.74 -7.13
CA LEU A 95 -13.07 -19.99 -6.97
C LEU A 95 -12.79 -21.22 -6.09
N LYS A 96 -13.64 -21.51 -5.09
CA LYS A 96 -13.49 -22.72 -4.28
C LYS A 96 -13.66 -24.00 -5.11
N TYR A 97 -14.61 -23.99 -6.04
CA TYR A 97 -14.89 -25.16 -6.91
C TYR A 97 -13.78 -25.36 -7.94
N PHE A 98 -13.20 -24.27 -8.47
CA PHE A 98 -12.01 -24.37 -9.28
C PHE A 98 -10.85 -25.02 -8.52
N GLN A 99 -10.59 -24.60 -7.30
CA GLN A 99 -9.53 -25.19 -6.47
C GLN A 99 -9.80 -26.67 -6.16
N GLU A 100 -11.06 -27.08 -5.96
CA GLU A 100 -11.42 -28.45 -5.60
C GLU A 100 -11.52 -29.41 -6.79
N GLN A 101 -11.97 -28.93 -7.96
CA GLN A 101 -12.30 -29.77 -9.11
C GLN A 101 -11.37 -29.59 -10.32
N LEU A 102 -10.65 -28.47 -10.40
CA LEU A 102 -9.77 -28.09 -11.49
C LEU A 102 -8.47 -27.43 -10.97
N PRO A 103 -7.77 -28.06 -10.00
CA PRO A 103 -6.57 -27.47 -9.38
C PRO A 103 -5.41 -27.29 -10.35
N GLU A 104 -5.43 -27.96 -11.51
CA GLU A 104 -4.44 -27.83 -12.57
C GLU A 104 -4.51 -26.49 -13.31
N LEU A 105 -5.67 -25.80 -13.31
CA LEU A 105 -5.84 -24.55 -14.01
C LEU A 105 -5.15 -23.38 -13.28
N TYR A 106 -4.62 -22.47 -14.07
CA TYR A 106 -4.06 -21.22 -13.58
C TYR A 106 -5.14 -20.15 -13.59
N ILE A 107 -5.60 -19.77 -12.40
CA ILE A 107 -6.63 -18.73 -12.23
C ILE A 107 -6.09 -17.60 -11.41
N ALA A 108 -6.16 -16.41 -11.96
CA ALA A 108 -5.81 -15.18 -11.25
C ALA A 108 -6.94 -14.17 -11.36
N CYS A 109 -7.18 -13.45 -10.28
CA CYS A 109 -8.28 -12.49 -10.18
C CYS A 109 -7.73 -11.13 -9.75
N ALA A 110 -8.31 -10.07 -10.28
CA ALA A 110 -8.13 -8.73 -9.76
C ALA A 110 -9.46 -8.20 -9.22
N GLY A 111 -9.39 -7.53 -8.08
CA GLY A 111 -10.54 -6.84 -7.52
C GLY A 111 -10.09 -5.62 -6.73
N SER A 112 -10.79 -4.52 -6.92
CA SER A 112 -10.74 -3.37 -6.04
C SER A 112 -11.84 -3.51 -5.00
N LEU A 113 -11.65 -2.99 -3.78
CA LEU A 113 -12.67 -3.04 -2.73
C LEU A 113 -13.05 -4.47 -2.26
N LEU A 114 -12.16 -5.46 -2.45
CA LEU A 114 -12.41 -6.83 -1.98
C LEU A 114 -12.59 -6.91 -0.47
N GLY A 115 -11.91 -6.07 0.31
CA GLY A 115 -12.10 -5.94 1.75
C GLY A 115 -13.56 -5.64 2.11
N LEU A 116 -14.25 -4.79 1.33
CA LEU A 116 -15.67 -4.49 1.53
C LEU A 116 -16.57 -5.68 1.21
N SER A 117 -16.22 -6.47 0.19
CA SER A 117 -16.97 -7.67 -0.19
C SER A 117 -16.91 -8.77 0.87
N LEU A 118 -15.84 -8.83 1.67
CA LEU A 118 -15.73 -9.76 2.80
C LEU A 118 -16.82 -9.55 3.86
N HIS A 119 -17.26 -8.31 4.03
CA HIS A 119 -18.29 -7.95 5.03
C HIS A 119 -19.72 -8.03 4.50
N SER A 120 -19.92 -8.13 3.18
CA SER A 120 -21.26 -8.13 2.56
C SER A 120 -21.98 -9.48 2.57
N GLY A 121 -21.46 -10.50 3.27
CA GLY A 121 -22.07 -11.84 3.34
C GLY A 121 -21.96 -12.65 2.04
N THR A 122 -21.22 -12.18 1.05
CA THR A 122 -20.86 -12.96 -0.14
C THR A 122 -19.92 -14.08 0.30
N GLY A 123 -20.17 -15.32 -0.12
CA GLY A 123 -19.40 -16.51 0.27
C GLY A 123 -17.94 -16.46 -0.18
N PHE A 124 -17.14 -15.55 0.44
CA PHE A 124 -15.72 -15.46 0.16
C PHE A 124 -15.04 -16.83 0.39
N PRO A 125 -14.24 -17.33 -0.53
CA PRO A 125 -13.68 -18.69 -0.48
C PRO A 125 -12.48 -18.77 0.49
N VAL A 126 -12.73 -18.57 1.78
CA VAL A 126 -11.70 -18.61 2.84
C VAL A 126 -10.91 -19.92 2.78
N GLY A 127 -9.59 -19.81 2.77
CA GLY A 127 -8.68 -20.96 2.72
C GLY A 127 -8.57 -21.66 1.35
N LYS A 128 -9.34 -21.21 0.34
CA LYS A 128 -9.38 -21.79 -1.01
C LYS A 128 -8.75 -20.89 -2.09
N VAL A 129 -8.19 -19.76 -1.67
CA VAL A 129 -7.52 -18.78 -2.53
C VAL A 129 -6.22 -18.35 -1.89
N ASP A 130 -5.27 -17.94 -2.71
CA ASP A 130 -4.06 -17.21 -2.33
C ASP A 130 -4.28 -15.72 -2.56
N ILE A 131 -3.83 -14.88 -1.65
CA ILE A 131 -3.98 -13.43 -1.75
C ILE A 131 -2.61 -12.78 -1.85
N LEU A 132 -2.42 -11.96 -2.88
CA LEU A 132 -1.25 -11.11 -3.05
C LEU A 132 -1.67 -9.64 -2.99
N LYS A 133 -1.14 -8.91 -2.02
CA LYS A 133 -1.41 -7.48 -1.90
C LYS A 133 -0.58 -6.69 -2.88
N ILE A 134 -1.24 -5.75 -3.56
CA ILE A 134 -0.62 -4.80 -4.50
C ILE A 134 -0.74 -3.41 -3.90
N PHE A 135 0.39 -2.74 -3.80
CA PHE A 135 0.53 -1.38 -3.31
C PHE A 135 0.83 -0.41 -4.46
N PRO A 136 0.71 0.91 -4.27
CA PRO A 136 1.34 1.87 -5.18
C PRO A 136 2.83 1.53 -5.36
N MET A 137 3.38 1.89 -6.51
CA MET A 137 4.80 1.68 -6.80
C MET A 137 5.67 2.26 -5.69
N ASP A 138 6.64 1.48 -5.23
CA ASP A 138 7.62 1.95 -4.27
C ASP A 138 8.66 2.88 -4.92
N PHE A 139 9.58 3.40 -4.12
CA PHE A 139 10.58 4.33 -4.64
C PHE A 139 11.56 3.66 -5.61
N ALA A 140 11.90 2.39 -5.42
CA ALA A 140 12.77 1.67 -6.33
C ALA A 140 12.10 1.44 -7.69
N GLU A 141 10.81 1.06 -7.70
CA GLU A 141 10.01 0.93 -8.92
C GLU A 141 9.84 2.28 -9.64
N PHE A 142 9.69 3.38 -8.90
CA PHE A 142 9.69 4.73 -9.46
C PHE A 142 11.04 5.07 -10.12
N VAL A 143 12.15 4.78 -9.44
CA VAL A 143 13.51 5.00 -10.00
C VAL A 143 13.70 4.17 -11.27
N LEU A 144 13.24 2.92 -11.28
CA LEU A 144 13.26 2.08 -12.49
C LEU A 144 12.51 2.73 -13.64
N ALA A 145 11.31 3.23 -13.38
CA ALA A 145 10.47 3.84 -14.41
C ALA A 145 11.06 5.16 -14.98
N VAL A 146 11.74 5.97 -14.14
CA VAL A 146 12.21 7.31 -14.49
C VAL A 146 13.66 7.32 -14.98
N LYS A 147 14.52 6.46 -14.41
CA LYS A 147 15.98 6.43 -14.67
C LYS A 147 16.49 5.13 -15.29
N GLY A 148 15.65 4.07 -15.31
CA GLY A 148 15.98 2.77 -15.87
C GLY A 148 16.82 1.87 -14.96
N ASP A 149 17.20 0.71 -15.52
CA ASP A 149 17.80 -0.42 -14.78
C ASP A 149 19.06 -0.06 -14.01
N ASN A 150 19.96 0.78 -14.59
CA ASN A 150 21.23 1.11 -13.94
C ASN A 150 21.03 1.78 -12.57
N PHE A 151 20.16 2.80 -12.48
CA PHE A 151 19.90 3.48 -11.22
C PHE A 151 19.08 2.61 -10.25
N TYR A 152 18.19 1.79 -10.77
CA TYR A 152 17.48 0.78 -9.99
C TYR A 152 18.45 -0.22 -9.36
N ASP A 153 19.40 -0.74 -10.12
CA ASP A 153 20.41 -1.69 -9.65
C ASP A 153 21.33 -1.07 -8.59
N ILE A 154 21.81 0.14 -8.82
CA ILE A 154 22.59 0.89 -7.82
C ILE A 154 21.77 1.04 -6.53
N LEU A 155 20.51 1.50 -6.62
CA LEU A 155 19.67 1.71 -5.42
C LEU A 155 19.40 0.42 -4.67
N THR A 156 19.16 -0.70 -5.36
CA THR A 156 18.66 -1.93 -4.74
C THR A 156 19.74 -2.97 -4.43
N LYS A 157 20.87 -2.96 -5.17
CA LYS A 157 21.89 -4.01 -5.06
C LYS A 157 23.21 -3.54 -4.44
N ASP A 158 23.59 -2.25 -4.63
CA ASP A 158 24.84 -1.74 -4.09
C ASP A 158 24.79 -1.61 -2.56
N PRO A 159 25.92 -1.75 -1.85
CA PRO A 159 26.00 -1.45 -0.43
C PRO A 159 25.57 -0.02 -0.09
N LEU A 160 24.89 0.17 1.05
CA LEU A 160 24.30 1.46 1.43
C LEU A 160 25.32 2.61 1.50
N ASP A 161 26.56 2.33 1.89
CA ASP A 161 27.65 3.31 1.92
C ASP A 161 28.09 3.77 0.51
N LYS A 162 27.88 2.97 -0.52
CA LYS A 162 28.21 3.30 -1.91
C LYS A 162 27.17 4.20 -2.58
N LEU A 163 25.95 4.24 -2.07
CA LEU A 163 24.91 5.13 -2.58
C LEU A 163 25.26 6.61 -2.43
N GLU A 164 26.25 6.93 -1.57
CA GLU A 164 26.72 8.31 -1.37
C GLU A 164 27.16 9.01 -2.66
N THR A 165 27.71 8.26 -3.62
CA THR A 165 28.13 8.79 -4.93
C THR A 165 27.00 9.48 -5.69
N PHE A 166 25.78 8.98 -5.56
CA PHE A 166 24.59 9.49 -6.24
C PHE A 166 23.57 10.13 -5.29
N HIS A 167 24.01 10.53 -4.09
CA HIS A 167 23.16 11.06 -3.04
C HIS A 167 22.24 12.19 -3.55
N GLU A 168 22.81 13.22 -4.19
CA GLU A 168 22.02 14.36 -4.70
C GLU A 168 21.00 13.95 -5.75
N THR A 169 21.36 13.02 -6.63
CA THR A 169 20.43 12.47 -7.63
C THR A 169 19.27 11.73 -6.98
N PHE A 170 19.53 10.90 -5.99
CA PHE A 170 18.47 10.19 -5.27
C PHE A 170 17.60 11.13 -4.43
N VAL A 171 18.18 12.19 -3.85
CA VAL A 171 17.41 13.23 -3.13
C VAL A 171 16.49 13.99 -4.09
N GLU A 172 16.95 14.31 -5.30
CA GLU A 172 16.12 14.92 -6.33
C GLU A 172 14.97 14.00 -6.75
N LEU A 173 15.26 12.73 -7.04
CA LEU A 173 14.25 11.72 -7.36
C LEU A 173 13.25 11.52 -6.21
N LEU A 174 13.69 11.58 -4.96
CA LEU A 174 12.81 11.50 -3.81
C LEU A 174 11.81 12.68 -3.72
N ARG A 175 12.26 13.90 -4.03
CA ARG A 175 11.37 15.07 -4.12
C ARG A 175 10.36 14.91 -5.25
N GLN A 176 10.80 14.37 -6.40
CA GLN A 176 9.91 14.05 -7.50
C GLN A 176 8.88 12.99 -7.08
N TYR A 177 9.30 11.94 -6.38
CA TYR A 177 8.38 10.94 -5.85
C TYR A 177 7.39 11.51 -4.82
N TYR A 178 7.78 12.43 -3.97
CA TYR A 178 6.85 13.09 -3.05
C TYR A 178 5.72 13.83 -3.80
N PHE A 179 6.03 14.39 -4.97
CA PHE A 179 5.04 15.05 -5.82
C PHE A 179 4.22 14.07 -6.66
N VAL A 180 4.88 13.14 -7.35
CA VAL A 180 4.24 12.20 -8.29
C VAL A 180 3.49 11.09 -7.54
N GLY A 181 4.07 10.59 -6.46
CA GLY A 181 3.63 9.38 -5.77
C GLY A 181 4.00 8.10 -6.49
N GLY A 182 3.40 6.99 -6.03
CA GLY A 182 3.57 5.66 -6.60
C GLY A 182 2.36 5.17 -7.42
N MET A 183 1.38 6.03 -7.74
CA MET A 183 0.26 5.61 -8.57
C MET A 183 0.72 5.40 -10.02
N PRO A 184 0.57 4.18 -10.60
CA PRO A 184 1.22 3.81 -11.88
C PRO A 184 0.94 4.78 -13.03
N GLU A 185 -0.30 5.28 -13.15
CA GLU A 185 -0.66 6.23 -14.22
C GLU A 185 0.10 7.56 -14.07
N ALA A 186 0.24 8.07 -12.84
CA ALA A 186 0.99 9.29 -12.55
C ALA A 186 2.49 9.08 -12.79
N VAL A 187 3.05 7.95 -12.37
CA VAL A 187 4.46 7.59 -12.60
C VAL A 187 4.75 7.45 -14.08
N GLN A 188 3.91 6.74 -14.84
CA GLN A 188 4.08 6.57 -16.27
C GLN A 188 4.00 7.92 -17.02
N ALA A 189 3.04 8.78 -16.65
CA ALA A 189 2.92 10.10 -17.24
C ALA A 189 4.17 10.95 -16.97
N PHE A 190 4.70 10.92 -15.75
CA PHE A 190 5.93 11.62 -15.37
C PHE A 190 7.15 11.09 -16.13
N ALA A 191 7.33 9.77 -16.20
CA ALA A 191 8.41 9.12 -16.94
C ALA A 191 8.38 9.46 -18.44
N ASN A 192 7.18 9.65 -19.01
CA ASN A 192 6.94 10.08 -20.38
C ASN A 192 7.09 11.60 -20.61
N GLY A 193 7.54 12.37 -19.61
CA GLY A 193 7.80 13.81 -19.72
C GLY A 193 6.54 14.68 -19.77
N LYS A 194 5.41 14.20 -19.25
CA LYS A 194 4.20 15.01 -19.11
C LYS A 194 4.40 16.16 -18.11
N SER A 195 3.63 17.22 -18.26
CA SER A 195 3.75 18.40 -17.41
C SER A 195 3.29 18.15 -15.97
N ILE A 196 3.77 18.97 -15.04
CA ILE A 196 3.32 18.97 -13.63
C ILE A 196 1.79 19.08 -13.53
N ALA A 197 1.17 19.91 -14.37
CA ALA A 197 -0.28 20.08 -14.43
C ALA A 197 -1.01 18.80 -14.87
N ASP A 198 -0.45 18.05 -15.84
CA ASP A 198 -1.01 16.77 -16.28
C ASP A 198 -0.97 15.75 -15.15
N ILE A 199 0.14 15.66 -14.41
CA ILE A 199 0.28 14.76 -13.26
C ILE A 199 -0.77 15.09 -12.19
N ARG A 200 -0.92 16.36 -11.84
CA ARG A 200 -1.95 16.82 -10.88
C ARG A 200 -3.37 16.48 -11.35
N THR A 201 -3.63 16.60 -12.64
CA THR A 201 -4.92 16.20 -13.24
C THR A 201 -5.19 14.70 -13.05
N ILE A 202 -4.20 13.85 -13.27
CA ILE A 202 -4.30 12.40 -13.05
C ILE A 202 -4.57 12.11 -11.57
N GLN A 203 -3.80 12.71 -10.65
CA GLN A 203 -4.00 12.51 -9.21
C GLN A 203 -5.40 12.93 -8.76
N ASN A 204 -5.90 14.06 -9.24
CA ASN A 204 -7.26 14.52 -8.95
C ASN A 204 -8.34 13.59 -9.52
N ALA A 205 -8.13 13.01 -10.70
CA ALA A 205 -9.04 12.02 -11.28
C ALA A 205 -9.09 10.73 -10.42
N ILE A 206 -7.94 10.28 -9.89
CA ILE A 206 -7.85 9.15 -8.95
C ILE A 206 -8.65 9.47 -7.67
N LEU A 207 -8.40 10.61 -7.04
CA LEU A 207 -9.12 11.04 -5.83
C LEU A 207 -10.64 11.18 -6.07
N TYR A 208 -11.03 11.69 -7.25
CA TYR A 208 -12.42 11.74 -7.63
C TYR A 208 -13.04 10.34 -7.73
N SER A 209 -12.31 9.36 -8.29
CA SER A 209 -12.79 7.98 -8.35
C SER A 209 -13.01 7.39 -6.97
N TYR A 210 -12.11 7.62 -5.99
CA TYR A 210 -12.29 7.19 -4.60
C TYR A 210 -13.52 7.81 -3.94
N ASN A 211 -13.75 9.10 -4.17
CA ASN A 211 -14.98 9.76 -3.69
C ASN A 211 -16.27 9.15 -4.28
N LYS A 212 -16.22 8.73 -5.55
CA LYS A 212 -17.34 8.01 -6.18
C LYS A 212 -17.53 6.61 -5.60
N ASP A 213 -16.44 5.88 -5.29
CA ASP A 213 -16.52 4.57 -4.66
C ASP A 213 -17.14 4.67 -3.25
N ILE A 214 -16.78 5.68 -2.45
CA ILE A 214 -17.44 5.95 -1.16
C ILE A 214 -18.96 6.09 -1.36
N SER A 215 -19.37 6.90 -2.33
CA SER A 215 -20.78 7.16 -2.59
C SER A 215 -21.54 5.95 -3.13
N LYS A 216 -20.87 5.05 -3.88
CA LYS A 216 -21.48 3.87 -4.52
C LYS A 216 -21.57 2.67 -3.59
N HIS A 217 -20.54 2.45 -2.76
CA HIS A 217 -20.35 1.18 -2.05
C HIS A 217 -20.50 1.29 -0.53
N ALA A 218 -20.48 2.50 0.06
CA ALA A 218 -20.74 2.67 1.48
C ALA A 218 -22.24 2.68 1.81
N GLU A 219 -22.59 2.25 3.01
CA GLU A 219 -23.95 2.41 3.51
C GLU A 219 -24.30 3.92 3.62
N THR A 220 -25.50 4.32 3.21
CA THR A 220 -25.92 5.72 3.19
C THR A 220 -25.69 6.47 4.50
N LYS A 221 -25.85 5.79 5.64
CA LYS A 221 -25.65 6.36 6.98
C LYS A 221 -24.17 6.68 7.27
N ASP A 222 -23.22 6.01 6.60
CA ASP A 222 -21.79 6.12 6.86
C ASP A 222 -21.05 7.01 5.85
N ILE A 223 -21.63 7.29 4.68
CA ILE A 223 -21.01 8.11 3.63
C ILE A 223 -20.46 9.43 4.19
N GLN A 224 -21.29 10.17 4.95
CA GLN A 224 -20.87 11.45 5.52
C GLN A 224 -19.73 11.29 6.52
N ARG A 225 -19.75 10.24 7.33
CA ARG A 225 -18.70 9.96 8.33
C ARG A 225 -17.38 9.55 7.68
N ILE A 226 -17.45 8.76 6.60
CA ILE A 226 -16.29 8.37 5.81
C ILE A 226 -15.62 9.61 5.24
N HIS A 227 -16.38 10.51 4.62
CA HIS A 227 -15.83 11.77 4.11
C HIS A 227 -15.25 12.66 5.22
N GLN A 228 -15.89 12.72 6.39
CA GLN A 228 -15.36 13.47 7.53
C GLN A 228 -14.00 12.93 8.01
N VAL A 229 -13.87 11.60 8.15
CA VAL A 229 -12.58 10.97 8.51
C VAL A 229 -11.55 11.25 7.42
N TRP A 230 -11.87 10.95 6.15
CA TRP A 230 -11.00 11.13 5.00
C TRP A 230 -10.45 12.56 4.90
N ASN A 231 -11.34 13.55 4.99
CA ASN A 231 -10.98 14.96 4.90
C ASN A 231 -10.12 15.45 6.10
N SER A 232 -10.20 14.78 7.24
CA SER A 232 -9.44 15.17 8.44
C SER A 232 -7.97 14.71 8.44
N ILE A 233 -7.62 13.72 7.61
CA ILE A 233 -6.31 13.06 7.68
C ILE A 233 -5.14 14.04 7.49
N PRO A 234 -5.10 14.91 6.46
CA PRO A 234 -3.96 15.81 6.28
C PRO A 234 -3.75 16.75 7.48
N GLN A 235 -4.84 17.32 8.00
CA GLN A 235 -4.79 18.19 9.17
C GLN A 235 -4.28 17.47 10.43
N GLN A 236 -4.60 16.18 10.59
CA GLN A 236 -4.14 15.39 11.73
C GLN A 236 -2.67 15.02 11.61
N LEU A 237 -2.20 14.69 10.39
CA LEU A 237 -0.81 14.40 10.09
C LEU A 237 0.11 15.64 10.18
N ALA A 238 -0.45 16.84 9.98
CA ALA A 238 0.30 18.10 10.13
C ALA A 238 0.61 18.45 11.59
N LYS A 239 -0.04 17.81 12.57
CA LYS A 239 0.21 18.03 13.99
C LYS A 239 1.52 17.36 14.43
N GLU A 240 2.16 17.91 15.47
CA GLU A 240 3.41 17.37 16.01
C GLU A 240 3.31 15.88 16.39
N ASN A 241 2.23 15.48 17.04
CA ASN A 241 2.08 14.10 17.54
C ASN A 241 1.31 13.17 16.58
N LYS A 242 0.77 13.64 15.47
CA LYS A 242 0.10 12.88 14.39
C LYS A 242 -0.90 11.82 14.83
N LYS A 243 -1.19 11.70 16.12
CA LYS A 243 -2.20 10.78 16.66
C LYS A 243 -3.58 11.18 16.16
N PHE A 244 -4.36 10.19 15.72
CA PHE A 244 -5.73 10.43 15.30
C PHE A 244 -6.61 10.85 16.47
N VAL A 245 -7.24 12.01 16.35
CA VAL A 245 -8.07 12.61 17.39
C VAL A 245 -9.47 12.87 16.83
N TYR A 246 -10.46 12.14 17.34
CA TYR A 246 -11.86 12.26 16.90
C TYR A 246 -12.41 13.70 17.04
N GLY A 247 -12.02 14.40 18.12
CA GLY A 247 -12.40 15.79 18.34
C GLY A 247 -11.88 16.77 17.27
N ALA A 248 -10.88 16.38 16.46
CA ALA A 248 -10.41 17.17 15.33
C ALA A 248 -11.33 17.06 14.10
N ILE A 249 -12.17 16.02 14.02
CA ILE A 249 -13.19 15.88 12.98
C ILE A 249 -14.32 16.88 13.26
N ARG A 250 -14.84 16.87 14.49
CA ARG A 250 -15.83 17.81 15.01
C ARG A 250 -15.83 17.79 16.54
N THR A 251 -16.22 18.90 17.16
CA THR A 251 -16.36 18.97 18.61
C THR A 251 -17.34 17.92 19.13
N GLY A 252 -16.94 17.16 20.14
CA GLY A 252 -17.75 16.11 20.77
C GLY A 252 -17.82 14.78 20.00
N ALA A 253 -17.03 14.61 18.91
CA ALA A 253 -16.96 13.35 18.18
C ALA A 253 -16.41 12.23 19.07
N ARG A 254 -17.01 11.04 18.99
CA ARG A 254 -16.65 9.85 19.76
C ARG A 254 -16.19 8.72 18.83
N ALA A 255 -15.28 7.86 19.31
CA ALA A 255 -14.74 6.73 18.57
C ALA A 255 -15.83 5.87 17.93
N LYS A 256 -16.83 5.43 18.71
CA LYS A 256 -17.94 4.58 18.25
C LYS A 256 -18.71 5.12 17.04
N GLU A 257 -18.69 6.42 16.82
CA GLU A 257 -19.40 7.04 15.68
C GLU A 257 -18.65 6.88 14.35
N PHE A 258 -17.34 6.66 14.41
CA PHE A 258 -16.45 6.69 13.23
C PHE A 258 -15.73 5.35 12.99
N GLU A 259 -15.92 4.34 13.85
CA GLU A 259 -15.27 3.03 13.69
C GLU A 259 -15.59 2.39 12.33
N SER A 260 -16.89 2.35 11.94
CA SER A 260 -17.32 1.82 10.64
C SER A 260 -16.73 2.61 9.47
N ALA A 261 -16.62 3.93 9.61
CA ALA A 261 -16.06 4.80 8.59
C ALA A 261 -14.55 4.58 8.40
N ILE A 262 -13.82 4.44 9.51
CA ILE A 262 -12.37 4.12 9.47
C ILE A 262 -12.16 2.73 8.88
N GLN A 263 -12.96 1.74 9.32
CA GLN A 263 -12.86 0.39 8.81
C GLN A 263 -13.12 0.34 7.30
N TRP A 264 -14.14 1.06 6.82
CA TRP A 264 -14.43 1.17 5.40
C TRP A 264 -13.23 1.69 4.59
N LEU A 265 -12.56 2.75 5.05
CA LEU A 265 -11.37 3.32 4.39
C LEU A 265 -10.19 2.32 4.37
N LEU A 266 -10.03 1.54 5.44
CA LEU A 266 -9.02 0.49 5.55
C LEU A 266 -9.31 -0.67 4.57
N ASP A 267 -10.56 -1.12 4.52
CA ASP A 267 -11.01 -2.22 3.64
C ASP A 267 -10.98 -1.82 2.16
N ALA A 268 -11.21 -0.53 1.86
CA ALA A 268 -11.01 0.04 0.53
C ALA A 268 -9.53 0.16 0.15
N GLY A 269 -8.62 0.02 1.11
CA GLY A 269 -7.18 0.10 0.90
C GLY A 269 -6.65 1.50 0.61
N ILE A 270 -7.46 2.56 0.86
CA ILE A 270 -7.07 3.95 0.53
C ILE A 270 -6.44 4.70 1.70
N VAL A 271 -6.36 4.08 2.88
CA VAL A 271 -5.62 4.56 4.05
C VAL A 271 -4.83 3.45 4.72
N TYR A 272 -3.78 3.83 5.42
CA TYR A 272 -3.04 2.96 6.32
C TYR A 272 -3.27 3.36 7.77
N LYS A 273 -3.43 2.38 8.65
CA LYS A 273 -3.51 2.55 10.10
C LYS A 273 -2.23 2.02 10.73
N VAL A 274 -1.61 2.84 11.59
CA VAL A 274 -0.46 2.47 12.41
C VAL A 274 -0.87 2.60 13.87
N ASN A 275 -0.95 1.48 14.58
CA ASN A 275 -1.37 1.45 15.97
C ASN A 275 -0.19 1.77 16.91
N ARG A 276 -0.51 2.35 18.08
CA ARG A 276 0.45 2.54 19.16
C ARG A 276 0.79 1.20 19.81
N ILE A 277 2.03 1.07 20.29
CA ILE A 277 2.37 0.14 21.35
C ILE A 277 2.72 0.90 22.63
N ARG A 278 2.30 0.36 23.79
CA ARG A 278 2.57 0.97 25.10
C ARG A 278 3.88 0.53 25.70
N LYS A 279 4.35 -0.67 25.35
CA LYS A 279 5.56 -1.27 25.88
C LYS A 279 6.32 -1.96 24.74
N ALA A 280 7.61 -1.75 24.72
CA ALA A 280 8.50 -2.43 23.78
C ALA A 280 8.77 -3.86 24.26
N GLY A 281 8.03 -4.81 23.74
CA GLY A 281 8.17 -6.22 24.03
C GLY A 281 7.84 -7.09 22.81
N ILE A 282 8.33 -8.31 22.78
CA ILE A 282 8.09 -9.29 21.71
C ILE A 282 7.10 -10.35 22.19
N PRO A 283 6.03 -10.66 21.44
CA PRO A 283 5.61 -10.04 20.16
C PRO A 283 4.97 -8.67 20.36
N LEU A 284 5.27 -7.70 19.47
CA LEU A 284 4.76 -6.32 19.55
C LEU A 284 3.24 -6.25 19.65
N LYS A 285 2.54 -7.14 18.94
CA LYS A 285 1.08 -7.17 18.88
C LYS A 285 0.40 -7.36 20.24
N PHE A 286 1.06 -7.99 21.22
CA PHE A 286 0.52 -8.12 22.58
C PHE A 286 0.48 -6.79 23.35
N TYR A 287 1.21 -5.80 22.90
CA TYR A 287 1.32 -4.48 23.54
C TYR A 287 0.60 -3.40 22.75
N GLU A 288 -0.17 -3.80 21.74
CA GLU A 288 -0.95 -2.90 20.89
C GLU A 288 -2.02 -2.16 21.69
N ASP A 289 -2.12 -0.87 21.47
CA ASP A 289 -3.18 -0.01 21.94
C ASP A 289 -4.16 0.28 20.80
N ALA A 290 -5.28 -0.43 20.80
CA ALA A 290 -6.29 -0.30 19.77
C ALA A 290 -6.95 1.11 19.71
N GLU A 291 -6.90 1.87 20.82
CA GLU A 291 -7.51 3.19 20.92
C GLU A 291 -6.61 4.34 20.45
N ALA A 292 -5.31 4.07 20.28
CA ALA A 292 -4.35 5.05 19.87
C ALA A 292 -3.67 4.64 18.55
N PHE A 293 -3.88 5.42 17.49
CA PHE A 293 -3.34 5.13 16.16
C PHE A 293 -3.11 6.41 15.37
N LYS A 294 -2.32 6.29 14.31
CA LYS A 294 -2.16 7.28 13.24
C LYS A 294 -2.86 6.77 11.98
N LEU A 295 -3.49 7.66 11.19
CA LEU A 295 -4.02 7.35 9.88
C LEU A 295 -3.22 8.08 8.82
N PHE A 296 -2.80 7.35 7.80
CA PHE A 296 -2.04 7.88 6.67
C PHE A 296 -2.81 7.65 5.37
N PHE A 297 -2.59 8.54 4.40
CA PHE A 297 -3.03 8.29 3.03
C PHE A 297 -2.34 7.06 2.44
N LEU A 298 -2.91 6.52 1.36
CA LEU A 298 -2.33 5.44 0.58
C LEU A 298 -1.00 5.86 -0.07
N ASP A 299 -0.89 7.13 -0.51
CA ASP A 299 0.17 7.58 -1.41
C ASP A 299 0.54 9.06 -1.19
N CYS A 300 1.84 9.38 -1.29
CA CYS A 300 2.36 10.75 -1.10
C CYS A 300 1.83 11.72 -2.14
N GLY A 301 1.83 11.34 -3.42
CA GLY A 301 1.35 12.20 -4.50
C GLY A 301 -0.13 12.52 -4.37
N LEU A 302 -0.93 11.49 -4.00
CA LEU A 302 -2.36 11.68 -3.72
C LEU A 302 -2.58 12.56 -2.49
N MET A 303 -1.78 12.43 -1.43
CA MET A 303 -1.87 13.34 -0.27
C MET A 303 -1.56 14.78 -0.66
N GLY A 304 -0.55 15.00 -1.49
CA GLY A 304 -0.20 16.32 -2.02
C GLY A 304 -1.31 16.94 -2.88
N ALA A 305 -1.95 16.15 -3.74
CA ALA A 305 -3.09 16.58 -4.54
C ALA A 305 -4.32 16.89 -3.67
N PHE A 306 -4.60 16.03 -2.70
CA PHE A 306 -5.76 16.16 -1.82
C PHE A 306 -5.68 17.38 -0.89
N SER A 307 -4.47 17.74 -0.45
CA SER A 307 -4.21 18.90 0.40
C SER A 307 -3.93 20.20 -0.37
N ASP A 308 -4.13 20.19 -1.70
CA ASP A 308 -3.83 21.31 -2.59
C ASP A 308 -2.41 21.89 -2.41
N THR A 309 -1.45 21.02 -2.03
CA THR A 309 -0.06 21.43 -1.85
C THR A 309 0.55 21.85 -3.18
N PRO A 310 1.08 23.09 -3.30
CA PRO A 310 1.68 23.55 -4.55
C PRO A 310 2.83 22.63 -4.99
N PRO A 311 2.87 22.22 -6.26
CA PRO A 311 3.93 21.35 -6.78
C PRO A 311 5.34 21.90 -6.59
N GLU A 312 5.52 23.21 -6.80
CA GLU A 312 6.78 23.93 -6.63
C GLU A 312 7.29 23.85 -5.18
N ASP A 313 6.40 23.87 -4.19
CA ASP A 313 6.80 23.78 -2.78
C ASP A 313 7.41 22.41 -2.47
N ILE A 314 6.85 21.34 -3.01
CA ILE A 314 7.34 19.96 -2.86
C ILE A 314 8.69 19.79 -3.58
N LEU A 315 8.74 20.21 -4.86
CA LEU A 315 9.89 19.98 -5.74
C LEU A 315 11.11 20.82 -5.36
N ILE A 316 10.89 22.06 -4.94
CA ILE A 316 11.99 22.99 -4.58
C ILE A 316 12.31 22.90 -3.07
N GLY A 317 11.35 22.47 -2.23
CA GLY A 317 11.52 22.43 -0.78
C GLY A 317 11.41 23.81 -0.15
N SER A 318 10.30 24.51 -0.42
CA SER A 318 10.04 25.84 0.13
C SER A 318 9.85 25.82 1.66
N LYS A 319 9.95 27.01 2.31
CA LYS A 319 9.67 27.15 3.74
C LYS A 319 8.26 26.73 4.14
N ILE A 320 7.28 26.86 3.24
CA ILE A 320 5.90 26.42 3.48
C ILE A 320 5.83 24.90 3.56
N PHE A 321 6.56 24.22 2.68
CA PHE A 321 6.65 22.74 2.70
C PHE A 321 7.33 22.21 3.99
N GLU A 322 8.22 23.00 4.60
CA GLU A 322 8.89 22.59 5.86
C GLU A 322 7.91 22.26 6.99
N GLU A 323 6.76 22.94 7.06
CA GLU A 323 5.71 22.64 8.06
C GLU A 323 5.07 21.27 7.86
N TYR A 324 4.91 20.84 6.61
CA TYR A 324 4.22 19.58 6.26
C TYR A 324 5.19 18.45 5.87
N LYS A 325 6.46 18.76 5.67
CA LYS A 325 7.51 17.84 5.23
C LYS A 325 7.59 16.59 6.10
N GLY A 326 7.41 16.73 7.42
CA GLY A 326 7.38 15.61 8.34
C GLY A 326 6.24 14.61 8.07
N ALA A 327 5.05 15.09 7.69
CA ALA A 327 3.91 14.23 7.37
C ALA A 327 4.17 13.43 6.07
N PHE A 328 4.70 14.09 5.03
CA PHE A 328 5.07 13.45 3.76
C PHE A 328 6.18 12.41 3.96
N THR A 329 7.18 12.74 4.78
CA THR A 329 8.32 11.85 5.02
C THR A 329 7.92 10.59 5.80
N GLU A 330 7.07 10.71 6.84
CA GLU A 330 6.56 9.52 7.53
C GLU A 330 5.65 8.69 6.64
N LEU A 331 4.78 9.31 5.84
CA LEU A 331 3.95 8.60 4.87
C LEU A 331 4.82 7.87 3.84
N PHE A 332 5.83 8.53 3.29
CA PHE A 332 6.78 7.92 2.36
C PHE A 332 7.42 6.67 2.98
N VAL A 333 7.99 6.79 4.19
CA VAL A 333 8.62 5.65 4.87
C VAL A 333 7.61 4.52 5.09
N LEU A 334 6.38 4.85 5.50
CA LEU A 334 5.33 3.86 5.66
C LEU A 334 4.96 3.16 4.35
N GLN A 335 4.90 3.89 3.22
CA GLN A 335 4.66 3.28 1.90
C GLN A 335 5.76 2.27 1.55
N GLN A 336 7.05 2.64 1.77
CA GLN A 336 8.16 1.71 1.53
C GLN A 336 8.04 0.47 2.41
N PHE A 337 7.69 0.62 3.70
CA PHE A 337 7.48 -0.51 4.60
C PHE A 337 6.34 -1.42 4.15
N LYS A 338 5.22 -0.85 3.69
CA LYS A 338 4.08 -1.63 3.21
C LYS A 338 4.38 -2.43 1.95
N ALA A 339 5.21 -1.90 1.07
CA ALA A 339 5.61 -2.58 -0.17
C ALA A 339 6.68 -3.67 0.07
N ALA A 340 7.63 -3.42 0.99
CA ALA A 340 8.82 -4.26 1.16
C ALA A 340 8.76 -5.25 2.33
N LEU A 341 7.86 -5.06 3.31
CA LEU A 341 7.86 -5.85 4.54
C LEU A 341 6.56 -6.63 4.76
N ASP A 342 6.71 -7.88 5.20
CA ASP A 342 5.60 -8.67 5.76
C ASP A 342 5.28 -8.26 7.22
N SER A 343 6.12 -7.41 7.85
CA SER A 343 5.94 -6.97 9.23
C SER A 343 4.97 -5.81 9.34
N THR A 344 4.11 -5.84 10.36
CA THR A 344 3.21 -4.73 10.67
C THR A 344 3.98 -3.62 11.40
N PRO A 345 4.07 -2.40 10.87
CA PRO A 345 4.65 -1.28 11.58
C PRO A 345 3.70 -0.77 12.67
N PHE A 346 4.27 -0.48 13.84
CA PHE A 346 3.63 0.22 14.94
C PHE A 346 4.38 1.52 15.20
N TYR A 347 3.80 2.44 15.98
CA TYR A 347 4.58 3.51 16.60
C TYR A 347 4.64 3.31 18.12
N PHE A 348 5.69 3.83 18.74
CA PHE A 348 5.84 3.78 20.19
C PHE A 348 5.62 5.17 20.78
N SER A 349 4.86 5.24 21.86
CA SER A 349 4.77 6.46 22.69
C SER A 349 4.61 6.05 24.15
N ALA A 350 5.50 6.54 24.99
CA ALA A 350 5.39 6.36 26.43
C ALA A 350 4.11 7.02 26.98
N ASP A 351 3.60 6.51 28.11
CA ASP A 351 2.35 7.01 28.68
C ASP A 351 2.41 8.49 29.09
N ASP A 352 3.60 8.99 29.47
CA ASP A 352 3.84 10.40 29.78
C ASP A 352 4.09 11.27 28.53
N SER A 353 4.02 10.68 27.33
CA SER A 353 4.23 11.32 26.02
C SER A 353 5.60 12.04 25.85
N LYS A 354 6.58 11.76 26.71
CA LYS A 354 7.92 12.36 26.63
C LYS A 354 8.84 11.64 25.66
N GLN A 355 8.52 10.40 25.32
CA GLN A 355 9.29 9.58 24.40
C GLN A 355 8.36 9.05 23.32
N GLU A 356 8.64 9.34 22.07
CA GLU A 356 7.92 8.84 20.90
C GLU A 356 8.92 8.38 19.85
N LEU A 357 8.62 7.24 19.21
CA LEU A 357 9.28 6.75 18.00
C LEU A 357 8.27 6.70 16.87
N ASP A 358 8.67 7.18 15.71
CA ASP A 358 7.79 7.23 14.53
C ASP A 358 7.33 5.85 14.11
N PHE A 359 8.25 4.88 14.11
CA PHE A 359 7.94 3.47 13.88
C PHE A 359 8.73 2.55 14.81
N ILE A 360 8.16 1.37 15.06
CA ILE A 360 8.84 0.22 15.64
C ILE A 360 8.38 -1.02 14.90
N LEU A 361 9.34 -1.84 14.49
CA LEU A 361 9.12 -3.10 13.78
C LEU A 361 9.58 -4.27 14.63
N GLN A 362 9.02 -5.44 14.35
CA GLN A 362 9.56 -6.72 14.81
C GLN A 362 10.08 -7.47 13.60
N MET A 363 11.39 -7.66 13.55
CA MET A 363 12.07 -8.35 12.45
C MET A 363 13.01 -9.41 13.03
N ASN A 364 12.95 -10.63 12.51
CA ASN A 364 13.81 -11.76 12.93
C ASN A 364 13.87 -11.94 14.46
N GLY A 365 12.74 -11.75 15.15
CA GLY A 365 12.66 -11.88 16.61
C GLY A 365 13.31 -10.73 17.39
N LYS A 366 13.64 -9.61 16.74
CA LYS A 366 14.22 -8.41 17.36
C LYS A 366 13.33 -7.20 17.18
N LEU A 367 13.43 -6.24 18.10
CA LEU A 367 12.82 -4.93 17.97
C LEU A 367 13.72 -4.02 17.14
N VAL A 368 13.11 -3.29 16.22
CA VAL A 368 13.79 -2.30 15.37
C VAL A 368 13.10 -0.96 15.57
N PRO A 369 13.61 -0.12 16.50
CA PRO A 369 13.08 1.22 16.72
C PRO A 369 13.58 2.18 15.64
N ILE A 370 12.65 2.97 15.08
CA ILE A 370 12.91 3.83 13.93
C ILE A 370 12.45 5.26 14.22
N GLU A 371 13.34 6.19 14.02
CA GLU A 371 13.09 7.64 14.01
C GLU A 371 13.19 8.17 12.58
N VAL A 372 12.20 8.90 12.12
CA VAL A 372 12.16 9.49 10.78
C VAL A 372 12.44 10.99 10.86
N LYS A 373 13.35 11.50 10.04
CA LYS A 373 13.70 12.93 9.98
C LYS A 373 13.64 13.44 8.54
N ALA A 374 12.81 14.45 8.34
CA ALA A 374 12.67 15.11 7.04
C ALA A 374 13.89 15.95 6.64
N GLU A 375 14.80 16.23 7.58
CA GLU A 375 15.97 17.08 7.43
C GLU A 375 17.26 16.36 7.80
N GLU A 376 18.38 17.06 7.60
CA GLU A 376 19.71 16.59 8.02
C GLU A 376 19.96 16.76 9.54
N ASN A 377 18.99 17.32 10.29
CA ASN A 377 19.15 17.54 11.72
C ASN A 377 19.29 16.22 12.47
N LEU A 378 20.46 16.03 13.06
CA LEU A 378 20.94 14.77 13.61
C LEU A 378 20.47 14.48 15.04
N ARG A 379 19.57 15.27 15.61
CA ARG A 379 19.08 15.04 16.98
C ARG A 379 17.99 13.96 16.99
N ALA A 380 18.28 12.82 17.60
CA ALA A 380 17.37 11.70 17.80
C ALA A 380 17.29 11.35 19.30
N LYS A 381 16.76 12.28 20.11
CA LYS A 381 16.76 12.14 21.58
C LYS A 381 15.90 10.96 22.02
N SER A 382 14.68 10.83 21.48
CA SER A 382 13.76 9.75 21.83
C SER A 382 14.34 8.38 21.44
N LEU A 383 14.91 8.26 20.23
CA LEU A 383 15.56 7.05 19.78
C LEU A 383 16.75 6.66 20.67
N ARG A 384 17.59 7.64 21.02
CA ARG A 384 18.74 7.39 21.89
C ARG A 384 18.32 6.93 23.28
N GLN A 385 17.32 7.58 23.86
CA GLN A 385 16.78 7.19 25.16
C GLN A 385 16.22 5.78 25.10
N PHE A 386 15.45 5.45 24.07
CA PHE A 386 14.89 4.12 23.87
C PHE A 386 15.97 3.04 23.80
N VAL A 387 17.03 3.28 23.02
CA VAL A 387 18.16 2.33 22.90
C VAL A 387 18.89 2.15 24.23
N LEU A 388 19.07 3.21 25.03
CA LEU A 388 19.69 3.12 26.36
C LEU A 388 18.83 2.33 27.36
N GLU A 389 17.52 2.39 27.26
CA GLU A 389 16.57 1.68 28.12
C GLU A 389 16.37 0.20 27.73
N HIS A 390 16.82 -0.18 26.52
CA HIS A 390 16.63 -1.53 25.96
C HIS A 390 17.97 -2.12 25.52
N GLU A 391 18.60 -2.88 26.38
CA GLU A 391 19.92 -3.46 26.15
C GLU A 391 19.94 -4.37 24.90
N GLY A 392 20.99 -4.26 24.10
CA GLY A 392 21.18 -5.07 22.88
C GLY A 392 20.38 -4.59 21.65
N ILE A 393 19.65 -3.48 21.75
CA ILE A 393 18.92 -2.89 20.61
C ILE A 393 19.77 -1.78 19.98
N LYS A 394 19.86 -1.78 18.64
CA LYS A 394 20.44 -0.68 17.84
C LYS A 394 19.30 0.09 17.18
N GLY A 395 19.35 1.42 17.25
CA GLY A 395 18.37 2.30 16.66
C GLY A 395 18.59 2.49 15.16
N ILE A 396 17.52 2.79 14.43
CA ILE A 396 17.57 3.21 13.03
C ILE A 396 17.04 4.63 12.94
N ARG A 397 17.78 5.51 12.29
CA ARG A 397 17.28 6.78 11.85
C ARG A 397 17.20 6.81 10.34
N ILE A 398 16.04 7.12 9.80
CA ILE A 398 15.82 7.32 8.36
C ILE A 398 15.74 8.83 8.13
N SER A 399 16.68 9.42 7.36
CA SER A 399 16.76 10.86 7.19
C SER A 399 17.30 11.27 5.81
N MET A 400 17.27 12.58 5.51
CA MET A 400 17.88 13.11 4.28
C MET A 400 19.41 13.02 4.27
N SER A 401 20.05 12.73 5.40
CA SER A 401 21.51 12.57 5.49
C SER A 401 21.96 11.27 4.82
N LYS A 402 23.23 11.25 4.39
CA LYS A 402 23.92 10.08 3.85
C LYS A 402 23.95 8.92 4.86
N TYR A 403 24.24 7.71 4.38
CA TYR A 403 24.45 6.55 5.24
C TYR A 403 25.55 6.81 6.27
N ARG A 404 25.26 6.43 7.52
CA ARG A 404 26.24 6.52 8.59
C ARG A 404 25.95 5.50 9.67
N GLU A 405 26.95 4.71 10.01
CA GLU A 405 26.91 3.76 11.12
C GLU A 405 27.54 4.36 12.37
N GLN A 406 26.90 4.13 13.52
CA GLN A 406 27.37 4.49 14.86
C GLN A 406 27.12 3.30 15.80
N ASP A 407 27.75 3.30 16.97
CA ASP A 407 27.64 2.17 17.91
C ASP A 407 26.19 1.87 18.32
N TRP A 408 25.38 2.90 18.55
CA TRP A 408 24.01 2.79 19.05
C TRP A 408 22.93 2.95 17.97
N MET A 409 23.29 3.43 16.79
CA MET A 409 22.33 3.78 15.74
C MET A 409 22.97 3.68 14.35
N THR A 410 22.14 3.32 13.35
CA THR A 410 22.46 3.46 11.93
C THR A 410 21.58 4.54 11.31
N ASN A 411 22.17 5.49 10.56
CA ASN A 411 21.42 6.40 9.72
C ASN A 411 21.30 5.84 8.31
N ILE A 412 20.07 5.70 7.84
CA ILE A 412 19.75 5.23 6.50
C ILE A 412 19.21 6.42 5.70
N PRO A 413 19.70 6.68 4.49
CA PRO A 413 19.14 7.72 3.64
C PRO A 413 17.67 7.42 3.33
N LEU A 414 16.81 8.46 3.30
CA LEU A 414 15.38 8.30 3.01
C LEU A 414 15.11 7.52 1.72
N TYR A 415 15.87 7.78 0.67
CA TYR A 415 15.71 7.07 -0.60
C TYR A 415 16.01 5.56 -0.53
N ALA A 416 16.63 5.09 0.55
CA ALA A 416 16.88 3.68 0.82
C ALA A 416 15.94 3.09 1.90
N ALA A 417 14.85 3.79 2.25
CA ALA A 417 13.93 3.36 3.30
C ALA A 417 13.25 2.00 3.04
N GLY A 418 13.15 1.58 1.78
CA GLY A 418 12.63 0.26 1.38
C GLY A 418 13.63 -0.89 1.50
N ARG A 419 14.88 -0.62 1.89
CA ARG A 419 15.92 -1.64 2.05
C ARG A 419 16.03 -2.07 3.51
N PHE A 420 16.07 -3.40 3.73
CA PHE A 420 16.13 -4.01 5.06
C PHE A 420 17.26 -5.05 5.15
N ASP A 421 18.35 -4.78 4.49
CA ASP A 421 19.57 -5.57 4.46
C ASP A 421 20.59 -5.15 5.57
N TYR A 422 20.07 -4.56 6.66
CA TYR A 422 20.84 -4.06 7.80
C TYR A 422 20.51 -4.72 9.14
#